data_ea80e1e35ac1456602fffc76def54485
#
_entry.id   ea80e1e35ac1456602fffc76def54485
#
_cell.length_a   1.000
_cell.length_b   1.000
_cell.length_c   1.000
_cell.angle_alpha   90.00
_cell.angle_beta   90.00
_cell.angle_gamma   90.00
#
_symmetry.space_group_name_H-M   'P 1'
#
loop_
_entity.id
_entity.type
_entity.pdbx_description
1 polymer ?
#
loop_
_entity_poly.entity_id
_entity_poly.type
_entity_poly.pdbx_seq_one_letter_code
_entity_poly.pdbx_strand_id
1 'polypeptide(L)'
;MAAAGTLATDAQILLAIGAGANAEQILGTNTDIWILMAESDMEKAFGGGVGLVANYASITAAYKQWLAMIASHRAAFYGINYNPNSWQLATAQSKLNVCNNLWKGFLSDLKEHKADIIADMGL
;
A
#
# COMPACT_ATOMS: atom_id res chain seq x y z
N MET A 1 4.61 4.55 16.97
CA MET A 1 3.71 3.40 17.06
C MET A 1 3.88 2.51 15.83
N ALA A 2 3.87 1.22 16.00
CA ALA A 2 3.89 0.32 14.86
C ALA A 2 2.55 0.41 14.11
N ALA A 3 2.59 0.32 12.79
CA ALA A 3 1.39 0.27 11.98
C ALA A 3 0.57 -0.99 12.33
N ALA A 4 -0.75 -0.89 12.27
CA ALA A 4 -1.64 -2.03 12.43
C ALA A 4 -1.48 -3.04 11.27
N GLY A 5 -1.01 -2.57 10.11
CA GLY A 5 -0.79 -3.40 8.94
C GLY A 5 0.51 -4.17 8.99
N THR A 6 0.61 -5.17 8.13
CA THR A 6 1.75 -6.08 8.02
C THR A 6 2.71 -5.68 6.89
N LEU A 7 2.17 -5.19 5.77
CA LEU A 7 2.94 -4.98 4.55
C LEU A 7 3.73 -3.68 4.54
N ALA A 8 3.27 -2.65 5.23
CA ALA A 8 3.94 -1.35 5.27
C ALA A 8 3.85 -0.72 6.65
N THR A 9 4.84 0.11 6.98
CA THR A 9 4.88 0.86 8.25
C THR A 9 4.29 2.24 8.06
N ASP A 10 3.96 2.90 9.17
CA ASP A 10 3.52 4.30 9.18
C ASP A 10 4.52 5.21 8.47
N ALA A 11 5.81 5.00 8.72
CA ALA A 11 6.87 5.78 8.09
C ALA A 11 6.88 5.62 6.56
N GLN A 12 6.68 4.41 6.06
CA GLN A 12 6.60 4.16 4.63
C GLN A 12 5.38 4.84 4.00
N ILE A 13 4.24 4.81 4.68
CA ILE A 13 3.02 5.48 4.21
C ILE A 13 3.25 7.00 4.14
N LEU A 14 3.87 7.58 5.17
CA LEU A 14 4.15 9.02 5.20
C LEU A 14 5.15 9.43 4.11
N LEU A 15 6.15 8.61 3.81
CA LEU A 15 7.05 8.84 2.69
C LEU A 15 6.30 8.80 1.35
N ALA A 16 5.35 7.89 1.20
CA ALA A 16 4.53 7.80 -0.01
C ALA A 16 3.61 9.01 -0.17
N ILE A 17 3.03 9.51 0.93
CA ILE A 17 2.24 10.74 0.91
C ILE A 17 3.13 11.92 0.51
N GLY A 18 4.35 11.97 1.04
CA GLY A 18 5.34 12.96 0.67
C GLY A 18 5.34 14.19 1.57
N ALA A 19 6.17 15.17 1.19
CA ALA A 19 6.30 16.42 1.92
C ALA A 19 4.96 17.15 2.00
N GLY A 20 4.69 17.79 3.13
CA GLY A 20 3.46 18.55 3.34
C GLY A 20 2.29 17.72 3.86
N ALA A 21 2.52 16.48 4.30
CA ALA A 21 1.47 15.70 4.96
C ALA A 21 0.89 16.49 6.13
N ASN A 22 -0.44 16.58 6.19
CA ASN A 22 -1.12 17.33 7.22
C ASN A 22 -1.26 16.55 8.53
N ALA A 23 -1.76 17.22 9.59
CA ALA A 23 -1.88 16.60 10.90
C ALA A 23 -2.76 15.34 10.90
N GLU A 24 -3.79 15.29 10.07
CA GLU A 24 -4.66 14.12 9.97
C GLU A 24 -3.96 12.95 9.29
N GLN A 25 -3.10 13.22 8.29
CA GLN A 25 -2.36 12.20 7.58
C GLN A 25 -1.25 11.58 8.41
N ILE A 26 -0.64 12.33 9.31
CA ILE A 26 0.41 11.80 10.20
C ILE A 26 -0.15 11.12 11.45
N LEU A 27 -1.45 11.17 11.68
CA LEU A 27 -2.08 10.54 12.83
C LEU A 27 -2.07 9.02 12.65
N GLY A 28 -1.43 8.30 13.59
CA GLY A 28 -1.24 6.85 13.48
C GLY A 28 -2.53 6.05 13.38
N THR A 29 -3.62 6.52 14.03
CA THR A 29 -4.92 5.85 13.93
C THR A 29 -5.49 5.90 12.51
N ASN A 30 -5.22 6.97 11.76
CA ASN A 30 -5.67 7.11 10.39
C ASN A 30 -4.81 6.26 9.44
N THR A 31 -3.48 6.29 9.60
CA THR A 31 -2.60 5.46 8.77
C THR A 31 -2.87 3.97 8.98
N ASP A 32 -3.21 3.57 10.20
CA ASP A 32 -3.61 2.19 10.49
C ASP A 32 -4.84 1.77 9.69
N ILE A 33 -5.85 2.65 9.58
CA ILE A 33 -7.05 2.37 8.79
C ILE A 33 -6.69 2.24 7.30
N TRP A 34 -5.89 3.17 6.79
CA TRP A 34 -5.54 3.20 5.37
C TRP A 34 -4.71 1.99 4.95
N ILE A 35 -3.76 1.56 5.80
CA ILE A 35 -2.96 0.38 5.47
C ILE A 35 -3.81 -0.90 5.47
N LEU A 36 -4.75 -1.02 6.39
CA LEU A 36 -5.66 -2.17 6.40
C LEU A 36 -6.55 -2.20 5.16
N MET A 37 -7.00 -1.03 4.68
CA MET A 37 -7.75 -0.93 3.43
C MET A 37 -6.89 -1.33 2.24
N ALA A 38 -5.63 -0.87 2.20
CA ALA A 38 -4.70 -1.21 1.13
C ALA A 38 -4.40 -2.72 1.11
N GLU A 39 -4.18 -3.32 2.27
CA GLU A 39 -3.95 -4.76 2.38
C GLU A 39 -5.17 -5.57 1.93
N SER A 40 -6.36 -5.11 2.24
CA SER A 40 -7.60 -5.73 1.77
C SER A 40 -7.70 -5.70 0.24
N ASP A 41 -7.34 -4.57 -0.38
CA ASP A 41 -7.31 -4.46 -1.83
C ASP A 41 -6.30 -5.44 -2.45
N MET A 42 -5.13 -5.57 -1.83
CA MET A 42 -4.09 -6.49 -2.31
C MET A 42 -4.49 -7.94 -2.13
N GLU A 43 -5.13 -8.30 -1.03
CA GLU A 43 -5.64 -9.66 -0.83
C GLU A 43 -6.69 -10.04 -1.87
N LYS A 44 -7.55 -9.10 -2.25
CA LYS A 44 -8.51 -9.32 -3.33
C LYS A 44 -7.82 -9.55 -4.66
N ALA A 45 -6.74 -8.83 -4.93
CA ALA A 45 -5.97 -9.00 -6.16
C ALA A 45 -5.31 -10.37 -6.25
N PHE A 46 -4.86 -10.93 -5.12
CA PHE A 46 -4.30 -12.28 -5.04
C PHE A 46 -5.35 -13.38 -5.06
N GLY A 47 -6.58 -13.06 -4.72
CA GLY A 47 -7.65 -14.05 -4.56
C GLY A 47 -7.91 -14.39 -3.10
N GLY A 48 -9.17 -14.55 -2.73
CA GLY A 48 -9.60 -14.62 -1.33
C GLY A 48 -9.11 -15.81 -0.52
N GLY A 49 -8.56 -16.86 -1.16
CA GLY A 49 -8.06 -18.03 -0.48
C GLY A 49 -6.56 -18.04 -0.21
N VAL A 50 -5.83 -17.02 -0.67
CA VAL A 50 -4.36 -17.00 -0.60
C VAL A 50 -3.86 -16.57 0.77
N GLY A 51 -4.50 -15.59 1.42
CA GLY A 51 -4.07 -15.09 2.72
C GLY A 51 -2.73 -14.37 2.66
N LEU A 52 -2.62 -13.32 1.84
CA LEU A 52 -1.37 -12.59 1.64
C LEU A 52 -0.77 -12.09 2.96
N VAL A 53 -1.56 -11.47 3.81
CA VAL A 53 -1.08 -10.92 5.08
C VAL A 53 -0.65 -12.04 6.03
N ALA A 54 -1.44 -13.10 6.13
CA ALA A 54 -1.16 -14.22 7.02
C ALA A 54 0.14 -14.95 6.64
N ASN A 55 0.49 -15.00 5.36
CA ASN A 55 1.64 -15.73 4.86
C ASN A 55 2.79 -14.81 4.42
N TYR A 56 2.71 -13.52 4.73
CA TYR A 56 3.68 -12.53 4.26
C TYR A 56 5.11 -12.84 4.68
N ALA A 57 5.31 -13.36 5.88
CA ALA A 57 6.64 -13.65 6.40
C ALA A 57 7.42 -14.67 5.54
N SER A 58 6.72 -15.53 4.83
CA SER A 58 7.32 -16.56 3.98
C SER A 58 7.76 -16.08 2.60
N ILE A 59 7.37 -14.86 2.23
CA ILE A 59 7.68 -14.30 0.91
C ILE A 59 9.14 -13.86 0.85
N THR A 60 9.81 -14.00 -0.30
CA THR A 60 11.20 -13.56 -0.47
C THR A 60 11.32 -12.05 -0.30
N ALA A 61 12.50 -11.59 0.14
CA ALA A 61 12.75 -10.18 0.44
C ALA A 61 12.49 -9.25 -0.75
N ALA A 62 12.82 -9.68 -1.97
CA ALA A 62 12.60 -8.88 -3.18
C ALA A 62 11.11 -8.61 -3.41
N TYR A 63 10.28 -9.63 -3.28
CA TYR A 63 8.82 -9.46 -3.40
C TYR A 63 8.24 -8.69 -2.22
N LYS A 64 8.77 -8.88 -0.99
CA LYS A 64 8.32 -8.09 0.15
C LYS A 64 8.51 -6.59 -0.06
N GLN A 65 9.65 -6.17 -0.61
CA GLN A 65 9.90 -4.75 -0.89
C GLN A 65 8.94 -4.22 -1.94
N TRP A 66 8.70 -4.99 -2.99
CA TRP A 66 7.73 -4.61 -4.01
C TRP A 66 6.32 -4.47 -3.44
N LEU A 67 5.88 -5.45 -2.66
CA LEU A 67 4.57 -5.43 -2.02
C LEU A 67 4.44 -4.28 -1.00
N ALA A 68 5.51 -4.00 -0.24
CA ALA A 68 5.52 -2.87 0.70
C ALA A 68 5.39 -1.52 -0.03
N MET A 69 6.06 -1.35 -1.15
CA MET A 69 5.93 -0.14 -1.97
C MET A 69 4.49 0.04 -2.46
N ILE A 70 3.88 -1.02 -2.97
CA ILE A 70 2.50 -0.98 -3.45
C ILE A 70 1.54 -0.69 -2.30
N ALA A 71 1.69 -1.37 -1.17
CA ALA A 71 0.83 -1.18 -0.01
C ALA A 71 0.93 0.24 0.54
N SER A 72 2.14 0.80 0.66
CA SER A 72 2.34 2.14 1.17
C SER A 72 1.73 3.20 0.24
N HIS A 73 1.87 3.05 -1.07
CA HIS A 73 1.28 3.99 -2.03
C HIS A 73 -0.23 3.84 -2.13
N ARG A 74 -0.76 2.63 -1.97
CA ARG A 74 -2.21 2.43 -1.92
C ARG A 74 -2.81 3.06 -0.66
N ALA A 75 -2.15 2.93 0.48
CA ALA A 75 -2.53 3.60 1.72
C ALA A 75 -2.42 5.13 1.57
N ALA A 76 -1.36 5.62 0.92
CA ALA A 76 -1.19 7.04 0.64
C ALA A 76 -2.30 7.59 -0.26
N PHE A 77 -2.76 6.82 -1.24
CA PHE A 77 -3.91 7.18 -2.07
C PHE A 77 -5.13 7.49 -1.20
N TYR A 78 -5.44 6.62 -0.25
CA TYR A 78 -6.55 6.86 0.67
C TYR A 78 -6.33 8.10 1.54
N GLY A 79 -5.10 8.28 2.04
CA GLY A 79 -4.78 9.42 2.90
C GLY A 79 -4.86 10.76 2.18
N ILE A 80 -4.34 10.85 0.96
CA ILE A 80 -4.39 12.06 0.15
C ILE A 80 -5.82 12.37 -0.26
N ASN A 81 -6.58 11.35 -0.66
CA ASN A 81 -7.96 11.51 -1.06
C ASN A 81 -8.85 11.92 0.13
N TYR A 82 -8.52 11.45 1.34
CA TYR A 82 -9.24 11.83 2.56
C TYR A 82 -9.11 13.32 2.86
N ASN A 83 -7.90 13.89 2.75
CA ASN A 83 -7.67 15.30 2.99
C ASN A 83 -6.55 15.84 2.09
N PRO A 84 -6.87 16.33 0.87
CA PRO A 84 -5.88 16.86 -0.05
C PRO A 84 -5.50 18.31 0.23
N ASN A 85 -6.00 18.92 1.29
CA ASN A 85 -5.95 20.38 1.50
C ASN A 85 -4.55 20.94 1.78
N SER A 86 -3.57 20.08 2.10
CA SER A 86 -2.18 20.52 2.31
C SER A 86 -1.49 20.94 1.01
N TRP A 87 -2.06 20.62 -0.13
CA TRP A 87 -1.45 20.87 -1.44
C TRP A 87 -2.40 21.67 -2.34
N GLN A 88 -1.81 22.32 -3.34
CA GLN A 88 -2.61 22.85 -4.43
C GLN A 88 -3.29 21.67 -5.15
N LEU A 89 -4.44 21.94 -5.75
CA LEU A 89 -5.25 20.92 -6.40
C LEU A 89 -4.44 20.11 -7.43
N ALA A 90 -3.66 20.78 -8.27
CA ALA A 90 -2.84 20.12 -9.28
C ALA A 90 -1.81 19.16 -8.65
N THR A 91 -1.20 19.56 -7.52
CA THR A 91 -0.24 18.73 -6.79
C THR A 91 -0.93 17.52 -6.18
N ALA A 92 -2.07 17.71 -5.54
CA ALA A 92 -2.84 16.60 -4.96
C ALA A 92 -3.26 15.60 -6.02
N GLN A 93 -3.75 16.08 -7.17
CA GLN A 93 -4.12 15.22 -8.29
C GLN A 93 -2.93 14.45 -8.86
N SER A 94 -1.76 15.10 -8.96
CA SER A 94 -0.54 14.44 -9.42
C SER A 94 -0.12 13.32 -8.46
N LYS A 95 -0.19 13.55 -7.16
CA LYS A 95 0.10 12.53 -6.14
C LYS A 95 -0.87 11.35 -6.26
N LEU A 96 -2.16 11.61 -6.41
CA LEU A 96 -3.17 10.57 -6.59
C LEU A 96 -2.95 9.78 -7.87
N ASN A 97 -2.55 10.46 -8.95
CA ASN A 97 -2.26 9.80 -10.22
C ASN A 97 -1.05 8.87 -10.12
N VAL A 98 0.00 9.28 -9.42
CA VAL A 98 1.18 8.42 -9.19
C VAL A 98 0.77 7.17 -8.42
N CYS A 99 0.02 7.32 -7.33
CA CYS A 99 -0.45 6.18 -6.53
C CYS A 99 -1.34 5.25 -7.36
N ASN A 100 -2.23 5.81 -8.16
CA ASN A 100 -3.14 5.04 -9.00
C ASN A 100 -2.39 4.29 -10.11
N ASN A 101 -1.41 4.93 -10.73
CA ASN A 101 -0.60 4.31 -11.78
C ASN A 101 0.23 3.14 -11.22
N LEU A 102 0.79 3.31 -10.02
CA LEU A 102 1.49 2.22 -9.33
C LEU A 102 0.54 1.04 -9.05
N TRP A 103 -0.68 1.33 -8.64
CA TRP A 103 -1.68 0.28 -8.40
C TRP A 103 -2.04 -0.47 -9.69
N LYS A 104 -2.27 0.26 -10.78
CA LYS A 104 -2.57 -0.36 -12.07
C LYS A 104 -1.39 -1.18 -12.58
N GLY A 105 -0.17 -0.68 -12.42
CA GLY A 105 1.04 -1.40 -12.77
C GLY A 105 1.20 -2.67 -11.95
N PHE A 106 0.91 -2.61 -10.65
CA PHE A 106 0.89 -3.78 -9.77
C PHE A 106 -0.08 -4.85 -10.27
N LEU A 107 -1.32 -4.46 -10.60
CA LEU A 107 -2.32 -5.42 -11.09
C LEU A 107 -1.87 -6.09 -12.39
N SER A 108 -1.21 -5.34 -13.27
CA SER A 108 -0.66 -5.88 -14.51
C SER A 108 0.51 -6.83 -14.25
N ASP A 109 1.47 -6.41 -13.43
CA ASP A 109 2.68 -7.17 -13.14
C ASP A 109 2.39 -8.41 -12.29
N LEU A 110 1.34 -8.35 -11.47
CA LEU A 110 0.94 -9.47 -10.63
C LEU A 110 0.66 -10.74 -11.43
N LYS A 111 0.17 -10.59 -12.66
CA LYS A 111 -0.11 -11.75 -13.52
C LYS A 111 1.14 -12.60 -13.77
N GLU A 112 2.32 -11.95 -13.87
CA GLU A 112 3.58 -12.65 -14.07
C GLU A 112 4.13 -13.27 -12.80
N HIS A 113 3.95 -12.61 -11.67
CA HIS A 113 4.65 -12.95 -10.43
C HIS A 113 3.78 -13.64 -9.39
N LYS A 114 2.47 -13.69 -9.62
CA LYS A 114 1.52 -14.24 -8.64
C LYS A 114 1.84 -15.68 -8.25
N ALA A 115 2.12 -16.53 -9.23
CA ALA A 115 2.42 -17.93 -8.98
C ALA A 115 3.69 -18.10 -8.14
N ASP A 116 4.72 -17.29 -8.41
CA ASP A 116 5.97 -17.34 -7.66
C ASP A 116 5.77 -16.91 -6.21
N ILE A 117 5.00 -15.85 -6.00
CA ILE A 117 4.69 -15.35 -4.65
C ILE A 117 3.88 -16.39 -3.87
N ILE A 118 2.89 -16.99 -4.50
CA ILE A 118 2.08 -18.05 -3.88
C ILE A 118 2.94 -19.25 -3.53
N ALA A 119 3.86 -19.63 -4.40
CA ALA A 119 4.81 -20.71 -4.13
C ALA A 119 5.71 -20.40 -2.92
N ASP A 120 6.18 -19.14 -2.78
CA ASP A 120 6.94 -18.69 -1.62
C ASP A 120 6.17 -18.86 -0.31
N MET A 121 4.86 -18.72 -0.35
CA MET A 121 3.99 -18.89 0.82
C MET A 121 3.77 -20.37 1.19
N GLY A 122 4.21 -21.30 0.35
CA GLY A 122 4.00 -22.73 0.57
C GLY A 122 2.60 -23.21 0.19
N LEU A 123 1.93 -22.47 -0.66
CA LEU A 123 0.56 -22.78 -1.07
C LEU A 123 0.49 -23.45 -2.44
#